data_928789569dc6a137268d97bcbeb62513
#
_entry.id   928789569dc6a137268d97bcbeb62513
#
_cell.length_a   1.000
_cell.length_b   1.000
_cell.length_c   1.000
_cell.angle_alpha   90.00
_cell.angle_beta   90.00
_cell.angle_gamma   90.00
#
_symmetry.space_group_name_H-M   'P 1'
#
loop_
_entity.id
_entity.type
_entity.pdbx_description
1 polymer ?
#
loop_
_entity_poly.entity_id
_entity_poly.type
_entity_poly.pdbx_seq_one_letter_code
_entity_poly.pdbx_strand_id
1 'polypeptide(L)'
;MLKVYLVDDEGVVREGLKEGIPWAQYGFEFIGSAPDGEMALPQIRRLKPDVLITDIKMPFMDGLALSKLVHEELPETKIIIISGHDDFEFAREAIAIGVEQYLLKPITKAALIKTLEVVKGKIEEEREQKNYIKQFQLEAQEYEQYAQRKFFEQLISGTLSVHEIYEQAKKLDVNIDAEYYNIVLFTVQPQTAVTKYSQSLAELIEDLMGFFLRYPEYLLFRYNLMTYAVLVKGSKENIQAISRRCTENIERYCVKSFDSLNWYAALGEPVERLSGLPRCFARTSKILSYRHLLPENHILTSEVLSQAEVQPQIHT
;
A
#
# COMPACT_ATOMS: atom_id res chain seq x y z
N MET A 1 24.47 2.95 6.54
CA MET A 1 25.67 3.14 5.70
C MET A 1 25.31 2.79 4.27
N LEU A 2 25.83 3.54 3.28
CA LEU A 2 25.60 3.27 1.86
C LEU A 2 26.55 2.16 1.38
N LYS A 3 26.01 1.20 0.65
CA LYS A 3 26.75 0.03 0.16
C LYS A 3 27.50 0.37 -1.12
N VAL A 4 28.81 0.09 -1.16
CA VAL A 4 29.68 0.33 -2.32
C VAL A 4 30.18 -0.99 -2.88
N TYR A 5 30.08 -1.17 -4.19
CA TYR A 5 30.65 -2.29 -4.94
C TYR A 5 31.64 -1.77 -5.98
N LEU A 6 32.80 -2.44 -6.13
CA LEU A 6 33.89 -2.01 -7.00
C LEU A 6 34.15 -3.06 -8.10
N VAL A 7 34.31 -2.62 -9.34
CA VAL A 7 34.70 -3.49 -10.47
C VAL A 7 35.90 -2.85 -11.19
N ASP A 8 36.98 -3.58 -11.27
CA ASP A 8 38.25 -3.13 -11.91
C ASP A 8 39.07 -4.39 -12.20
N ASP A 9 39.67 -4.54 -13.35
CA ASP A 9 40.45 -5.73 -13.71
C ASP A 9 41.79 -5.80 -13.00
N GLU A 10 42.32 -4.64 -12.55
CA GLU A 10 43.57 -4.53 -11.83
C GLU A 10 43.40 -4.89 -10.34
N GLY A 11 43.85 -6.09 -9.91
CA GLY A 11 43.78 -6.54 -8.52
C GLY A 11 44.42 -5.58 -7.51
N VAL A 12 45.54 -4.94 -7.91
CA VAL A 12 46.22 -3.96 -7.07
C VAL A 12 45.37 -2.72 -6.83
N VAL A 13 44.59 -2.26 -7.82
CA VAL A 13 43.68 -1.12 -7.69
C VAL A 13 42.54 -1.49 -6.75
N ARG A 14 41.93 -2.68 -6.96
CA ARG A 14 40.84 -3.13 -6.09
C ARG A 14 41.21 -3.22 -4.61
N GLU A 15 42.34 -3.89 -4.30
CA GLU A 15 42.81 -3.99 -2.90
C GLU A 15 43.27 -2.63 -2.36
N GLY A 16 43.95 -1.82 -3.19
CA GLY A 16 44.40 -0.48 -2.80
C GLY A 16 43.23 0.47 -2.45
N LEU A 17 42.10 0.39 -3.14
CA LEU A 17 40.90 1.17 -2.84
C LEU A 17 40.14 0.59 -1.64
N LYS A 18 40.01 -0.73 -1.57
CA LYS A 18 39.35 -1.43 -0.47
C LYS A 18 40.00 -1.12 0.88
N GLU A 19 41.34 -1.25 0.98
CA GLU A 19 42.09 -1.03 2.22
C GLU A 19 42.44 0.44 2.45
N GLY A 20 42.60 1.19 1.37
CA GLY A 20 43.11 2.54 1.43
C GLY A 20 42.10 3.62 1.78
N ILE A 21 40.79 3.32 1.71
CA ILE A 21 39.73 4.25 2.03
C ILE A 21 39.07 3.81 3.33
N PRO A 22 38.95 4.67 4.35
CA PRO A 22 38.26 4.37 5.58
C PRO A 22 36.72 4.55 5.36
N TRP A 23 36.10 3.65 4.58
CA TRP A 23 34.72 3.70 4.09
C TRP A 23 33.72 4.09 5.17
N ALA A 24 33.82 3.47 6.34
CA ALA A 24 32.90 3.70 7.45
C ALA A 24 32.89 5.13 7.97
N GLN A 25 34.06 5.82 7.93
CA GLN A 25 34.19 7.23 8.37
C GLN A 25 33.38 8.19 7.47
N TYR A 26 33.24 7.83 6.21
CA TYR A 26 32.45 8.61 5.22
C TYR A 26 31.00 8.13 5.07
N GLY A 27 30.59 7.13 5.87
CA GLY A 27 29.22 6.62 5.87
C GLY A 27 28.95 5.56 4.81
N PHE A 28 30.00 4.94 4.27
CA PHE A 28 29.93 3.86 3.30
C PHE A 28 30.32 2.51 3.91
N GLU A 29 29.82 1.44 3.29
CA GLU A 29 30.16 0.05 3.54
C GLU A 29 30.66 -0.58 2.24
N PHE A 30 31.92 -1.02 2.21
CA PHE A 30 32.47 -1.76 1.08
C PHE A 30 31.97 -3.20 1.13
N ILE A 31 31.06 -3.58 0.21
CA ILE A 31 30.37 -4.87 0.25
C ILE A 31 30.94 -5.93 -0.69
N GLY A 32 31.85 -5.54 -1.60
CA GLY A 32 32.48 -6.50 -2.50
C GLY A 32 33.17 -5.88 -3.69
N SER A 33 33.88 -6.70 -4.44
CA SER A 33 34.52 -6.34 -5.70
C SER A 33 34.60 -7.52 -6.66
N ALA A 34 34.75 -7.23 -7.96
CA ALA A 34 34.95 -8.20 -9.01
C ALA A 34 35.97 -7.71 -10.05
N PRO A 35 36.62 -8.62 -10.82
CA PRO A 35 37.60 -8.24 -11.82
C PRO A 35 37.01 -7.81 -13.17
N ASP A 36 35.71 -8.07 -13.39
CA ASP A 36 35.02 -7.76 -14.64
C ASP A 36 33.51 -7.69 -14.44
N GLY A 37 32.79 -7.19 -15.45
CA GLY A 37 31.33 -7.02 -15.39
C GLY A 37 30.55 -8.32 -15.35
N GLU A 38 31.05 -9.41 -15.99
CA GLU A 38 30.35 -10.70 -16.00
C GLU A 38 30.32 -11.33 -14.62
N MET A 39 31.42 -11.29 -13.88
CA MET A 39 31.49 -11.74 -12.48
C MET A 39 30.78 -10.79 -11.52
N ALA A 40 30.76 -9.49 -11.82
CA ALA A 40 30.13 -8.48 -10.98
C ALA A 40 28.59 -8.54 -11.00
N LEU A 41 27.98 -8.66 -12.18
CA LEU A 41 26.54 -8.49 -12.37
C LEU A 41 25.67 -9.39 -11.48
N PRO A 42 25.93 -10.69 -11.32
CA PRO A 42 25.16 -11.55 -10.43
C PRO A 42 25.23 -11.11 -8.95
N GLN A 43 26.41 -10.61 -8.54
CA GLN A 43 26.62 -10.13 -7.18
C GLN A 43 25.93 -8.79 -6.95
N ILE A 44 25.99 -7.87 -7.91
CA ILE A 44 25.31 -6.57 -7.87
C ILE A 44 23.79 -6.78 -7.75
N ARG A 45 23.20 -7.68 -8.53
CA ARG A 45 21.77 -8.05 -8.45
C ARG A 45 21.37 -8.55 -7.07
N ARG A 46 22.22 -9.36 -6.44
CA ARG A 46 21.97 -9.93 -5.10
C ARG A 46 22.18 -8.89 -3.99
N LEU A 47 23.29 -8.14 -4.05
CA LEU A 47 23.71 -7.24 -2.98
C LEU A 47 23.03 -5.88 -3.04
N LYS A 48 22.58 -5.45 -4.24
CA LYS A 48 21.93 -4.18 -4.53
C LYS A 48 22.69 -3.00 -3.92
N PRO A 49 23.92 -2.69 -4.42
CA PRO A 49 24.72 -1.60 -3.91
C PRO A 49 24.03 -0.25 -4.14
N ASP A 50 24.27 0.70 -3.24
CA ASP A 50 23.85 2.09 -3.44
C ASP A 50 24.77 2.81 -4.43
N VAL A 51 26.05 2.42 -4.47
CA VAL A 51 27.07 2.98 -5.37
C VAL A 51 27.84 1.84 -6.04
N LEU A 52 27.89 1.87 -7.35
CA LEU A 52 28.78 1.05 -8.17
C LEU A 52 29.93 1.90 -8.66
N ILE A 53 31.16 1.46 -8.42
CA ILE A 53 32.38 2.05 -8.99
C ILE A 53 32.91 1.04 -10.00
N THR A 54 33.12 1.44 -11.24
CA THR A 54 33.61 0.53 -12.29
C THR A 54 34.66 1.17 -13.17
N ASP A 55 35.72 0.40 -13.54
CA ASP A 55 36.56 0.74 -14.68
C ASP A 55 35.77 0.53 -15.99
N ILE A 56 36.17 1.16 -17.06
CA ILE A 56 35.62 0.95 -18.42
C ILE A 56 36.21 -0.30 -19.05
N LYS A 57 37.54 -0.33 -19.16
CA LYS A 57 38.24 -1.38 -19.90
C LYS A 57 38.50 -2.59 -19.04
N MET A 58 37.66 -3.56 -19.15
CA MET A 58 37.76 -4.85 -18.47
C MET A 58 37.52 -5.98 -19.45
N PRO A 59 38.07 -7.19 -19.22
CA PRO A 59 37.80 -8.36 -20.04
C PRO A 59 36.34 -8.81 -19.92
N PHE A 60 35.88 -9.59 -20.90
CA PHE A 60 34.53 -10.21 -20.97
C PHE A 60 33.40 -9.17 -21.06
N MET A 61 33.08 -8.46 -20.00
CA MET A 61 32.09 -7.40 -19.97
C MET A 61 32.73 -6.11 -19.48
N ASP A 62 32.76 -5.09 -20.32
CA ASP A 62 33.29 -3.77 -19.99
C ASP A 62 32.39 -2.98 -19.04
N GLY A 63 32.91 -1.88 -18.48
CA GLY A 63 32.19 -1.08 -17.48
C GLY A 63 31.01 -0.30 -18.05
N LEU A 64 30.98 0.04 -19.33
CA LEU A 64 29.84 0.72 -19.97
C LEU A 64 28.67 -0.24 -20.16
N ALA A 65 28.95 -1.46 -20.67
CA ALA A 65 27.95 -2.52 -20.80
C ALA A 65 27.37 -2.90 -19.42
N LEU A 66 28.23 -3.05 -18.40
CA LEU A 66 27.79 -3.29 -17.02
C LEU A 66 26.93 -2.13 -16.50
N SER A 67 27.37 -0.87 -16.70
CA SER A 67 26.66 0.32 -16.24
C SER A 67 25.27 0.42 -16.84
N LYS A 68 25.11 0.11 -18.13
CA LYS A 68 23.82 0.10 -18.81
C LYS A 68 22.85 -0.91 -18.21
N LEU A 69 23.29 -2.15 -17.98
CA LEU A 69 22.48 -3.19 -17.35
C LEU A 69 22.08 -2.83 -15.92
N VAL A 70 23.03 -2.27 -15.14
CA VAL A 70 22.76 -1.86 -13.76
C VAL A 70 21.80 -0.67 -13.71
N HIS A 71 21.92 0.29 -14.62
CA HIS A 71 21.01 1.43 -14.69
C HIS A 71 19.58 1.00 -15.04
N GLU A 72 19.42 0.04 -15.96
CA GLU A 72 18.11 -0.50 -16.36
C GLU A 72 17.46 -1.33 -15.25
N GLU A 73 18.22 -2.18 -14.56
CA GLU A 73 17.69 -3.12 -13.56
C GLU A 73 17.63 -2.54 -12.13
N LEU A 74 18.54 -1.66 -11.79
CA LEU A 74 18.71 -1.07 -10.45
C LEU A 74 18.85 0.46 -10.55
N PRO A 75 17.82 1.20 -10.95
CA PRO A 75 17.90 2.63 -11.24
C PRO A 75 18.27 3.49 -10.01
N GLU A 76 18.18 2.92 -8.81
CA GLU A 76 18.59 3.61 -7.57
C GLU A 76 20.11 3.51 -7.30
N THR A 77 20.82 2.61 -7.98
CA THR A 77 22.27 2.46 -7.86
C THR A 77 22.97 3.60 -8.60
N LYS A 78 23.72 4.42 -7.90
CA LYS A 78 24.54 5.47 -8.51
C LYS A 78 25.83 4.88 -9.05
N ILE A 79 26.15 5.21 -10.29
CA ILE A 79 27.29 4.63 -10.99
C ILE A 79 28.41 5.68 -11.10
N ILE A 80 29.62 5.32 -10.70
CA ILE A 80 30.83 6.10 -10.85
C ILE A 80 31.75 5.31 -11.78
N ILE A 81 32.12 5.91 -12.90
CA ILE A 81 33.12 5.35 -13.81
C ILE A 81 34.50 5.92 -13.49
N ILE A 82 35.49 5.04 -13.44
CA ILE A 82 36.91 5.39 -13.36
C ILE A 82 37.59 4.91 -14.64
N SER A 83 38.24 5.78 -15.41
CA SER A 83 38.84 5.42 -16.69
C SER A 83 40.27 5.94 -16.80
N GLY A 84 41.19 5.12 -17.34
CA GLY A 84 42.53 5.51 -17.70
C GLY A 84 42.67 6.20 -19.06
N HIS A 85 41.57 6.34 -19.79
CA HIS A 85 41.55 6.90 -21.13
C HIS A 85 40.76 8.21 -21.15
N ASP A 86 41.40 9.25 -21.63
CA ASP A 86 40.78 10.54 -21.95
C ASP A 86 40.11 10.43 -23.35
N ASP A 87 39.19 9.47 -23.48
CA ASP A 87 38.45 9.25 -24.71
C ASP A 87 37.06 9.89 -24.59
N PHE A 88 36.82 10.90 -25.37
CA PHE A 88 35.58 11.66 -25.38
C PHE A 88 34.36 10.78 -25.68
N GLU A 89 34.52 9.74 -26.48
CA GLU A 89 33.43 8.82 -26.82
C GLU A 89 32.93 8.05 -25.60
N PHE A 90 33.84 7.55 -24.74
CA PHE A 90 33.44 6.86 -23.52
C PHE A 90 32.72 7.78 -22.52
N ALA A 91 33.20 9.03 -22.38
CA ALA A 91 32.52 10.01 -21.53
C ALA A 91 31.12 10.35 -22.05
N ARG A 92 30.96 10.49 -23.36
CA ARG A 92 29.66 10.73 -24.00
C ARG A 92 28.71 9.57 -23.81
N GLU A 93 29.18 8.35 -23.95
CA GLU A 93 28.36 7.13 -23.73
C GLU A 93 27.97 6.99 -22.24
N ALA A 94 28.89 7.23 -21.32
CA ALA A 94 28.60 7.23 -19.88
C ALA A 94 27.50 8.26 -19.50
N ILE A 95 27.54 9.46 -20.07
CA ILE A 95 26.48 10.45 -19.89
C ILE A 95 25.15 9.95 -20.46
N ALA A 96 25.15 9.34 -21.64
CA ALA A 96 23.93 8.81 -22.26
C ALA A 96 23.29 7.65 -21.44
N ILE A 97 24.10 6.86 -20.73
CA ILE A 97 23.64 5.83 -19.79
C ILE A 97 23.04 6.44 -18.52
N GLY A 98 23.45 7.65 -18.14
CA GLY A 98 23.04 8.27 -16.86
C GLY A 98 24.00 7.95 -15.71
N VAL A 99 25.29 7.81 -16.01
CA VAL A 99 26.34 7.63 -15.00
C VAL A 99 26.46 8.91 -14.15
N GLU A 100 26.55 8.74 -12.86
CA GLU A 100 26.53 9.85 -11.90
C GLU A 100 27.82 10.67 -11.92
N GLN A 101 28.97 9.99 -12.07
CA GLN A 101 30.29 10.62 -12.10
C GLN A 101 31.24 9.85 -13.03
N TYR A 102 32.12 10.59 -13.71
CA TYR A 102 33.21 10.07 -14.54
C TYR A 102 34.55 10.63 -14.07
N LEU A 103 35.46 9.76 -13.71
CA LEU A 103 36.78 10.12 -13.13
C LEU A 103 37.92 9.58 -13.99
N LEU A 104 38.95 10.38 -14.18
CA LEU A 104 40.15 9.97 -14.92
C LEU A 104 41.23 9.40 -13.99
N LYS A 105 41.86 8.27 -14.35
CA LYS A 105 43.07 7.75 -13.72
C LYS A 105 44.28 8.65 -14.09
N PRO A 106 45.28 8.89 -13.21
CA PRO A 106 45.37 8.32 -11.87
C PRO A 106 44.45 9.03 -10.86
N ILE A 107 43.65 8.24 -10.15
CA ILE A 107 42.74 8.79 -9.16
C ILE A 107 43.40 8.84 -7.78
N THR A 108 43.34 9.97 -7.13
CA THR A 108 43.78 10.08 -5.74
C THR A 108 42.65 9.66 -4.79
N LYS A 109 43.01 9.11 -3.61
CA LYS A 109 42.05 8.77 -2.57
C LYS A 109 41.17 9.96 -2.21
N ALA A 110 41.75 11.16 -2.11
CA ALA A 110 41.03 12.39 -1.80
C ALA A 110 39.99 12.76 -2.89
N ALA A 111 40.35 12.58 -4.17
CA ALA A 111 39.38 12.83 -5.27
C ALA A 111 38.23 11.86 -5.25
N LEU A 112 38.47 10.56 -5.02
CA LEU A 112 37.42 9.57 -4.92
C LEU A 112 36.49 9.80 -3.70
N ILE A 113 37.09 10.12 -2.54
CA ILE A 113 36.30 10.46 -1.34
C ILE A 113 35.40 11.66 -1.60
N LYS A 114 35.92 12.72 -2.19
CA LYS A 114 35.13 13.92 -2.54
C LYS A 114 33.97 13.58 -3.48
N THR A 115 34.21 12.72 -4.47
CA THR A 115 33.18 12.26 -5.40
C THR A 115 32.09 11.43 -4.67
N LEU A 116 32.52 10.53 -3.79
CA LEU A 116 31.61 9.74 -2.97
C LEU A 116 30.75 10.62 -2.06
N GLU A 117 31.30 11.66 -1.46
CA GLU A 117 30.53 12.61 -0.64
C GLU A 117 29.47 13.35 -1.46
N VAL A 118 29.77 13.76 -2.69
CA VAL A 118 28.80 14.36 -3.61
C VAL A 118 27.69 13.37 -3.95
N VAL A 119 28.06 12.14 -4.31
CA VAL A 119 27.09 11.08 -4.64
C VAL A 119 26.21 10.72 -3.43
N LYS A 120 26.81 10.65 -2.24
CA LYS A 120 26.09 10.44 -0.98
C LYS A 120 25.05 11.52 -0.76
N GLY A 121 25.41 12.80 -0.91
CA GLY A 121 24.47 13.92 -0.75
C GLY A 121 23.27 13.78 -1.68
N LYS A 122 23.48 13.42 -2.94
CA LYS A 122 22.40 13.19 -3.91
C LYS A 122 21.49 12.01 -3.52
N ILE A 123 22.08 10.88 -3.08
CA ILE A 123 21.29 9.72 -2.62
C ILE A 123 20.43 10.10 -1.42
N GLU A 124 20.99 10.83 -0.46
CA GLU A 124 20.28 11.26 0.76
C GLU A 124 19.13 12.21 0.41
N GLU A 125 19.38 13.20 -0.45
CA GLU A 125 18.34 14.14 -0.92
C GLU A 125 17.20 13.45 -1.66
N GLU A 126 17.51 12.53 -2.59
CA GLU A 126 16.50 11.75 -3.31
C GLU A 126 15.67 10.86 -2.36
N ARG A 127 16.31 10.26 -1.34
CA ARG A 127 15.61 9.47 -0.32
C ARG A 127 14.71 10.33 0.56
N GLU A 128 15.17 11.50 0.97
CA GLU A 128 14.36 12.44 1.73
C GLU A 128 13.14 12.90 0.93
N GLN A 129 13.32 13.25 -0.34
CA GLN A 129 12.21 13.63 -1.22
C GLN A 129 11.19 12.49 -1.39
N LYS A 130 11.64 11.26 -1.63
CA LYS A 130 10.77 10.08 -1.72
C LYS A 130 10.01 9.82 -0.42
N ASN A 131 10.69 9.92 0.72
CA ASN A 131 10.07 9.75 2.02
C ASN A 131 9.02 10.84 2.30
N TYR A 132 9.33 12.09 1.97
CA TYR A 132 8.40 13.21 2.09
C TYR A 132 7.13 12.99 1.24
N ILE A 133 7.28 12.61 -0.02
CA ILE A 133 6.14 12.32 -0.91
C ILE A 133 5.30 11.17 -0.35
N LYS A 134 5.96 10.09 0.11
CA LYS A 134 5.27 8.94 0.71
C LYS A 134 4.50 9.34 1.97
N GLN A 135 5.11 10.13 2.84
CA GLN A 135 4.46 10.61 4.06
C GLN A 135 3.26 11.49 3.71
N PHE A 136 3.41 12.42 2.78
CA PHE A 136 2.33 13.27 2.31
C PHE A 136 1.16 12.47 1.73
N GLN A 137 1.46 11.42 0.95
CA GLN A 137 0.43 10.52 0.42
C GLN A 137 -0.33 9.79 1.53
N LEU A 138 0.38 9.30 2.57
CA LEU A 138 -0.24 8.65 3.72
C LEU A 138 -1.14 9.62 4.49
N GLU A 139 -0.67 10.83 4.78
CA GLU A 139 -1.46 11.86 5.47
C GLU A 139 -2.70 12.27 4.66
N ALA A 140 -2.58 12.40 3.34
CA ALA A 140 -3.70 12.70 2.45
C ALA A 140 -4.75 11.56 2.48
N GLN A 141 -4.29 10.31 2.44
CA GLN A 141 -5.16 9.14 2.51
C GLN A 141 -5.87 9.03 3.88
N GLU A 142 -5.16 9.27 4.97
CA GLU A 142 -5.77 9.32 6.33
C GLU A 142 -6.82 10.42 6.44
N TYR A 143 -6.54 11.60 5.89
CA TYR A 143 -7.48 12.71 5.88
C TYR A 143 -8.74 12.39 5.05
N GLU A 144 -8.59 11.76 3.91
CA GLU A 144 -9.71 11.33 3.07
C GLU A 144 -10.58 10.30 3.80
N GLN A 145 -9.98 9.28 4.41
CA GLN A 145 -10.70 8.28 5.21
C GLN A 145 -11.44 8.91 6.40
N TYR A 146 -10.79 9.87 7.06
CA TYR A 146 -11.43 10.62 8.15
C TYR A 146 -12.62 11.44 7.66
N ALA A 147 -12.49 12.13 6.54
CA ALA A 147 -13.55 12.95 5.95
C ALA A 147 -14.74 12.11 5.51
N GLN A 148 -14.50 10.95 4.85
CA GLN A 148 -15.54 10.00 4.47
C GLN A 148 -16.27 9.43 5.69
N ARG A 149 -15.52 9.04 6.72
CA ARG A 149 -16.11 8.56 7.98
C ARG A 149 -16.97 9.61 8.65
N LYS A 150 -16.48 10.85 8.78
CA LYS A 150 -17.21 11.98 9.35
C LYS A 150 -18.50 12.29 8.58
N PHE A 151 -18.43 12.28 7.25
CA PHE A 151 -19.59 12.43 6.38
C PHE A 151 -20.64 11.35 6.66
N PHE A 152 -20.23 10.08 6.75
CA PHE A 152 -21.13 8.99 7.07
C PHE A 152 -21.77 9.13 8.46
N GLU A 153 -20.97 9.48 9.49
CA GLU A 153 -21.48 9.72 10.84
C GLU A 153 -22.54 10.83 10.86
N GLN A 154 -22.31 11.92 10.11
CA GLN A 154 -23.28 13.01 9.98
C GLN A 154 -24.54 12.59 9.20
N LEU A 155 -24.38 11.77 8.17
CA LEU A 155 -25.48 11.23 7.37
C LEU A 155 -26.42 10.36 8.22
N ILE A 156 -25.87 9.44 9.02
CA ILE A 156 -26.66 8.53 9.87
C ILE A 156 -27.19 9.18 11.14
N SER A 157 -26.59 10.27 11.60
CA SER A 157 -27.10 11.05 12.74
C SER A 157 -28.23 12.01 12.34
N GLY A 158 -28.39 12.28 11.04
CA GLY A 158 -29.40 13.21 10.53
C GLY A 158 -29.09 14.67 10.86
N THR A 159 -27.83 15.00 11.08
CA THR A 159 -27.40 16.38 11.42
C THR A 159 -27.25 17.26 10.18
N LEU A 160 -27.18 16.67 8.99
CA LEU A 160 -27.07 17.38 7.72
C LEU A 160 -28.44 17.55 7.05
N SER A 161 -28.66 18.72 6.48
CA SER A 161 -29.75 18.93 5.52
C SER A 161 -29.42 18.18 4.21
N VAL A 162 -30.46 17.92 3.41
CA VAL A 162 -30.27 17.23 2.11
C VAL A 162 -29.30 17.98 1.19
N HIS A 163 -29.34 19.31 1.21
CA HIS A 163 -28.41 20.13 0.42
C HIS A 163 -26.97 19.95 0.87
N GLU A 164 -26.71 19.98 2.18
CA GLU A 164 -25.37 19.74 2.74
C GLU A 164 -24.85 18.34 2.45
N ILE A 165 -25.73 17.32 2.44
CA ILE A 165 -25.37 15.96 2.07
C ILE A 165 -24.81 15.91 0.63
N TYR A 166 -25.50 16.53 -0.33
CA TYR A 166 -25.04 16.59 -1.72
C TYR A 166 -23.74 17.39 -1.89
N GLU A 167 -23.62 18.53 -1.20
CA GLU A 167 -22.40 19.34 -1.24
C GLU A 167 -21.20 18.61 -0.68
N GLN A 168 -21.36 17.89 0.45
CA GLN A 168 -20.27 17.12 1.03
C GLN A 168 -19.93 15.89 0.20
N ALA A 169 -20.93 15.17 -0.30
CA ALA A 169 -20.72 14.02 -1.18
C ALA A 169 -19.94 14.41 -2.43
N LYS A 170 -20.26 15.56 -3.05
CA LYS A 170 -19.53 16.10 -4.20
C LYS A 170 -18.06 16.42 -3.86
N LYS A 171 -17.79 17.01 -2.69
CA LYS A 171 -16.41 17.31 -2.24
C LYS A 171 -15.58 16.05 -2.00
N LEU A 172 -16.22 14.95 -1.63
CA LEU A 172 -15.59 13.66 -1.35
C LEU A 172 -15.58 12.73 -2.57
N ASP A 173 -16.04 13.21 -3.72
CA ASP A 173 -16.22 12.41 -4.94
C ASP A 173 -17.06 11.14 -4.73
N VAL A 174 -18.07 11.26 -3.85
CA VAL A 174 -18.99 10.17 -3.50
C VAL A 174 -20.32 10.37 -4.22
N ASN A 175 -20.65 9.46 -5.13
CA ASN A 175 -21.98 9.48 -5.75
C ASN A 175 -23.02 8.91 -4.78
N ILE A 176 -23.96 9.75 -4.35
CA ILE A 176 -25.04 9.39 -3.42
C ILE A 176 -26.42 9.32 -4.10
N ASP A 177 -26.50 9.56 -5.41
CA ASP A 177 -27.77 9.62 -6.14
C ASP A 177 -28.45 8.24 -6.24
N ALA A 178 -29.68 8.14 -5.74
CA ALA A 178 -30.55 6.98 -5.90
C ALA A 178 -32.01 7.31 -5.55
N GLU A 179 -32.94 6.45 -5.93
CA GLU A 179 -34.35 6.54 -5.55
C GLU A 179 -34.61 5.92 -4.16
N TYR A 180 -33.91 4.82 -3.87
CA TYR A 180 -34.01 4.07 -2.62
C TYR A 180 -32.63 3.79 -2.04
N TYR A 181 -32.60 3.74 -0.72
CA TYR A 181 -31.40 3.51 0.07
C TYR A 181 -31.63 2.39 1.07
N ASN A 182 -30.59 1.66 1.39
CA ASN A 182 -30.58 0.73 2.52
C ASN A 182 -29.24 0.74 3.21
N ILE A 183 -29.18 0.22 4.43
CA ILE A 183 -27.94 0.07 5.18
C ILE A 183 -27.74 -1.39 5.53
N VAL A 184 -26.57 -1.89 5.23
CA VAL A 184 -26.05 -3.17 5.72
C VAL A 184 -24.92 -2.86 6.69
N LEU A 185 -25.03 -3.38 7.91
CA LEU A 185 -23.93 -3.31 8.89
C LEU A 185 -23.30 -4.68 9.01
N PHE A 186 -21.98 -4.75 9.05
CA PHE A 186 -21.29 -6.00 9.34
C PHE A 186 -20.12 -5.80 10.29
N THR A 187 -19.86 -6.83 11.11
CA THR A 187 -18.73 -6.88 12.02
C THR A 187 -17.86 -8.08 11.67
N VAL A 188 -16.54 -7.89 11.78
CA VAL A 188 -15.59 -8.99 11.65
C VAL A 188 -14.60 -8.90 12.82
N GLN A 189 -14.49 -9.98 13.57
CA GLN A 189 -13.63 -10.04 14.76
C GLN A 189 -12.81 -11.34 14.75
N PRO A 190 -11.53 -11.31 15.14
CA PRO A 190 -10.77 -12.53 15.36
C PRO A 190 -11.32 -13.30 16.55
N GLN A 191 -11.39 -14.64 16.47
CA GLN A 191 -11.87 -15.48 17.57
C GLN A 191 -10.89 -15.55 18.75
N THR A 192 -9.59 -15.31 18.52
CA THR A 192 -8.56 -15.33 19.56
C THR A 192 -7.56 -14.19 19.40
N ALA A 193 -7.00 -13.70 20.51
CA ALA A 193 -6.08 -12.56 20.57
C ALA A 193 -4.62 -12.90 20.17
N VAL A 194 -4.39 -13.55 19.01
CA VAL A 194 -3.04 -13.93 18.57
C VAL A 194 -2.62 -13.13 17.34
N THR A 195 -1.40 -12.62 17.36
CA THR A 195 -0.75 -11.71 16.38
C THR A 195 -0.73 -12.18 14.91
N LYS A 196 -1.00 -13.45 14.62
CA LYS A 196 -1.12 -13.97 13.25
C LYS A 196 -2.40 -13.51 12.50
N TYR A 197 -3.40 -13.03 13.23
CA TYR A 197 -4.73 -12.70 12.67
C TYR A 197 -4.84 -11.30 12.08
N SER A 198 -3.91 -10.40 12.36
CA SER A 198 -3.94 -9.04 11.82
C SER A 198 -3.79 -9.03 10.29
N GLN A 199 -3.01 -9.96 9.73
CA GLN A 199 -2.77 -10.03 8.29
C GLN A 199 -3.99 -10.60 7.55
N SER A 200 -4.58 -11.68 8.03
CA SER A 200 -5.76 -12.31 7.41
C SER A 200 -7.01 -11.41 7.47
N LEU A 201 -7.18 -10.67 8.56
CA LEU A 201 -8.26 -9.69 8.66
C LEU A 201 -8.04 -8.51 7.70
N ALA A 202 -6.79 -8.04 7.56
CA ALA A 202 -6.47 -6.98 6.63
C ALA A 202 -6.72 -7.41 5.18
N GLU A 203 -6.28 -8.60 4.79
CA GLU A 203 -6.51 -9.17 3.46
C GLU A 203 -8.03 -9.32 3.16
N LEU A 204 -8.82 -9.83 4.12
CA LEU A 204 -10.27 -9.91 3.97
C LEU A 204 -10.92 -8.54 3.75
N ILE A 205 -10.52 -7.55 4.55
CA ILE A 205 -11.06 -6.19 4.41
C ILE A 205 -10.65 -5.57 3.08
N GLU A 206 -9.42 -5.78 2.64
CA GLU A 206 -8.93 -5.33 1.33
C GLU A 206 -9.74 -5.96 0.18
N ASP A 207 -9.99 -7.26 0.24
CA ASP A 207 -10.83 -7.98 -0.73
C ASP A 207 -12.27 -7.45 -0.76
N LEU A 208 -12.88 -7.22 0.41
CA LEU A 208 -14.21 -6.62 0.53
C LEU A 208 -14.24 -5.20 -0.01
N MET A 209 -13.26 -4.37 0.32
CA MET A 209 -13.12 -3.02 -0.23
C MET A 209 -12.99 -3.07 -1.77
N GLY A 210 -12.14 -3.94 -2.29
CA GLY A 210 -11.98 -4.15 -3.73
C GLY A 210 -13.26 -4.60 -4.42
N PHE A 211 -14.08 -5.39 -3.74
CA PHE A 211 -15.41 -5.77 -4.23
C PHE A 211 -16.35 -4.56 -4.27
N PHE A 212 -16.53 -3.85 -3.15
CA PHE A 212 -17.49 -2.75 -3.07
C PHE A 212 -17.13 -1.57 -3.98
N LEU A 213 -15.85 -1.30 -4.21
CA LEU A 213 -15.40 -0.25 -5.13
C LEU A 213 -15.74 -0.53 -6.61
N ARG A 214 -15.95 -1.79 -6.99
CA ARG A 214 -16.30 -2.16 -8.38
C ARG A 214 -17.78 -1.89 -8.73
N TYR A 215 -18.63 -1.73 -7.74
CA TYR A 215 -20.07 -1.62 -7.93
C TYR A 215 -20.58 -0.29 -7.39
N PRO A 216 -21.04 0.62 -8.26
CA PRO A 216 -21.43 1.99 -7.86
C PRO A 216 -22.68 2.03 -6.97
N GLU A 217 -23.44 0.92 -6.90
CA GLU A 217 -24.58 0.78 -5.99
C GLU A 217 -24.21 0.64 -4.52
N TYR A 218 -22.90 0.44 -4.19
CA TYR A 218 -22.42 0.30 -2.83
C TYR A 218 -21.48 1.44 -2.46
N LEU A 219 -21.61 1.92 -1.22
CA LEU A 219 -20.64 2.81 -0.59
C LEU A 219 -20.26 2.21 0.77
N LEU A 220 -19.01 1.80 0.89
CA LEU A 220 -18.48 1.19 2.11
C LEU A 220 -17.87 2.26 3.02
N PHE A 221 -18.27 2.26 4.30
CA PHE A 221 -17.76 3.13 5.33
C PHE A 221 -17.27 2.31 6.53
N ARG A 222 -16.17 2.71 7.11
CA ARG A 222 -15.74 2.17 8.40
C ARG A 222 -16.41 2.95 9.53
N TYR A 223 -17.38 2.32 10.21
CA TYR A 223 -18.12 2.96 11.29
C TYR A 223 -17.32 3.02 12.61
N ASN A 224 -16.70 1.89 13.00
CA ASN A 224 -15.79 1.82 14.13
C ASN A 224 -14.70 0.77 13.86
N LEU A 225 -13.90 0.42 14.89
CA LEU A 225 -12.78 -0.51 14.75
C LEU A 225 -13.17 -1.86 14.15
N MET A 226 -14.36 -2.38 14.50
CA MET A 226 -14.80 -3.73 14.15
C MET A 226 -16.07 -3.76 13.29
N THR A 227 -16.69 -2.61 13.04
CA THR A 227 -17.95 -2.50 12.33
C THR A 227 -17.81 -1.65 11.08
N TYR A 228 -18.30 -2.19 9.99
CA TYR A 228 -18.39 -1.53 8.69
C TYR A 228 -19.87 -1.32 8.34
N ALA A 229 -20.12 -0.27 7.58
CA ALA A 229 -21.45 0.03 7.05
C ALA A 229 -21.36 0.13 5.54
N VAL A 230 -22.30 -0.50 4.85
CA VAL A 230 -22.50 -0.36 3.41
C VAL A 230 -23.81 0.39 3.19
N LEU A 231 -23.71 1.58 2.61
CA LEU A 231 -24.86 2.26 2.06
C LEU A 231 -25.16 1.64 0.70
N VAL A 232 -26.32 1.02 0.58
CA VAL A 232 -26.81 0.38 -0.64
C VAL A 232 -27.75 1.35 -1.35
N LYS A 233 -27.57 1.52 -2.64
CA LYS A 233 -28.34 2.42 -3.51
C LYS A 233 -29.06 1.63 -4.60
N GLY A 234 -30.26 2.02 -4.94
CA GLY A 234 -31.01 1.38 -6.01
C GLY A 234 -32.32 2.06 -6.37
N SER A 235 -33.10 1.41 -7.24
CA SER A 235 -34.46 1.78 -7.53
C SER A 235 -35.42 1.02 -6.61
N LYS A 236 -36.71 1.40 -6.64
CA LYS A 236 -37.77 0.71 -5.90
C LYS A 236 -37.82 -0.79 -6.19
N GLU A 237 -37.57 -1.17 -7.45
CA GLU A 237 -37.70 -2.55 -7.92
C GLU A 237 -36.50 -3.43 -7.52
N ASN A 238 -35.31 -2.85 -7.41
CA ASN A 238 -34.07 -3.63 -7.25
C ASN A 238 -33.37 -3.50 -5.89
N ILE A 239 -33.73 -2.50 -5.08
CA ILE A 239 -33.04 -2.22 -3.81
C ILE A 239 -32.99 -3.41 -2.86
N GLN A 240 -34.03 -4.21 -2.78
CA GLN A 240 -34.07 -5.40 -1.93
C GLN A 240 -33.11 -6.49 -2.45
N ALA A 241 -33.12 -6.73 -3.78
CA ALA A 241 -32.25 -7.71 -4.40
C ALA A 241 -30.75 -7.31 -4.26
N ILE A 242 -30.44 -6.02 -4.48
CA ILE A 242 -29.08 -5.49 -4.31
C ILE A 242 -28.64 -5.62 -2.84
N SER A 243 -29.53 -5.31 -1.90
CA SER A 243 -29.23 -5.41 -0.46
C SER A 243 -28.96 -6.85 -0.01
N ARG A 244 -29.74 -7.83 -0.50
CA ARG A 244 -29.47 -9.26 -0.25
C ARG A 244 -28.17 -9.71 -0.88
N ARG A 245 -27.89 -9.33 -2.13
CA ARG A 245 -26.62 -9.62 -2.80
C ARG A 245 -25.42 -9.04 -2.02
N CYS A 246 -25.57 -7.88 -1.37
CA CYS A 246 -24.58 -7.32 -0.49
C CYS A 246 -24.23 -8.27 0.66
N THR A 247 -25.23 -8.77 1.40
CA THR A 247 -25.02 -9.70 2.53
C THR A 247 -24.46 -11.05 2.07
N GLU A 248 -24.94 -11.59 0.95
CA GLU A 248 -24.44 -12.84 0.35
C GLU A 248 -22.96 -12.74 -0.05
N ASN A 249 -22.52 -11.58 -0.55
CA ASN A 249 -21.13 -11.37 -0.87
C ASN A 249 -20.26 -11.23 0.39
N ILE A 250 -20.73 -10.51 1.42
CA ILE A 250 -20.04 -10.44 2.72
C ILE A 250 -19.85 -11.87 3.26
N GLU A 251 -20.90 -12.69 3.29
CA GLU A 251 -20.83 -14.08 3.69
C GLU A 251 -19.81 -14.87 2.89
N ARG A 252 -19.86 -14.78 1.55
CA ARG A 252 -18.96 -15.51 0.66
C ARG A 252 -17.48 -15.17 0.90
N TYR A 253 -17.16 -13.91 1.18
CA TYR A 253 -15.79 -13.50 1.49
C TYR A 253 -15.38 -13.93 2.90
N CYS A 254 -16.27 -13.81 3.89
CA CYS A 254 -15.97 -14.24 5.26
C CYS A 254 -15.79 -15.75 5.38
N VAL A 255 -16.62 -16.55 4.71
CA VAL A 255 -16.53 -18.02 4.71
C VAL A 255 -15.29 -18.51 3.97
N LYS A 256 -14.88 -17.86 2.86
CA LYS A 256 -13.65 -18.24 2.15
C LYS A 256 -12.39 -17.96 2.94
N SER A 257 -12.43 -16.95 3.77
CA SER A 257 -11.23 -16.42 4.37
C SER A 257 -10.79 -17.17 5.61
N PHE A 258 -11.64 -17.88 6.39
CA PHE A 258 -11.14 -18.69 7.54
C PHE A 258 -12.20 -19.21 8.52
N ASP A 259 -11.95 -20.40 9.05
CA ASP A 259 -12.59 -21.00 10.25
C ASP A 259 -12.33 -20.22 11.58
N SER A 260 -11.62 -19.09 11.51
CA SER A 260 -11.10 -18.37 12.68
C SER A 260 -11.63 -16.94 12.87
N LEU A 261 -12.57 -16.51 12.03
CA LEU A 261 -13.19 -15.20 12.14
C LEU A 261 -14.63 -15.33 12.63
N ASN A 262 -14.99 -14.50 13.59
CA ASN A 262 -16.37 -14.32 14.02
C ASN A 262 -16.94 -13.10 13.28
N TRP A 263 -17.96 -13.30 12.47
CA TRP A 263 -18.57 -12.25 11.68
C TRP A 263 -20.10 -12.30 11.74
N TYR A 264 -20.71 -11.14 11.63
CA TYR A 264 -22.17 -10.98 11.54
C TYR A 264 -22.50 -9.84 10.60
N ALA A 265 -23.58 -9.98 9.84
CA ALA A 265 -24.13 -8.92 9.01
C ALA A 265 -25.59 -8.69 9.38
N ALA A 266 -25.99 -7.42 9.46
CA ALA A 266 -27.37 -7.04 9.66
C ALA A 266 -27.89 -6.30 8.43
N LEU A 267 -29.02 -6.74 7.90
CA LEU A 267 -29.70 -6.13 6.76
C LEU A 267 -30.80 -5.20 7.25
N GLY A 268 -30.73 -3.93 6.87
CA GLY A 268 -31.76 -2.94 7.14
C GLY A 268 -32.99 -3.06 6.23
N GLU A 269 -33.95 -2.21 6.50
CA GLU A 269 -35.12 -2.02 5.65
C GLU A 269 -34.94 -0.82 4.73
N PRO A 270 -35.23 -0.93 3.42
CA PRO A 270 -35.06 0.17 2.48
C PRO A 270 -35.89 1.42 2.83
N VAL A 271 -35.32 2.57 2.53
CA VAL A 271 -35.94 3.90 2.68
C VAL A 271 -35.86 4.66 1.36
N GLU A 272 -36.89 5.45 1.08
CA GLU A 272 -37.05 6.18 -0.19
C GLU A 272 -36.18 7.46 -0.23
N ARG A 273 -35.85 8.03 0.91
CA ARG A 273 -35.20 9.35 0.99
C ARG A 273 -33.94 9.30 1.87
N LEU A 274 -32.97 10.13 1.55
CA LEU A 274 -31.77 10.32 2.38
C LEU A 274 -32.11 10.66 3.83
N SER A 275 -33.17 11.46 4.07
CA SER A 275 -33.66 11.80 5.41
C SER A 275 -34.16 10.58 6.20
N GLY A 276 -34.41 9.46 5.56
CA GLY A 276 -34.78 8.19 6.20
C GLY A 276 -33.59 7.37 6.70
N LEU A 277 -32.36 7.69 6.27
CA LEU A 277 -31.17 6.94 6.62
C LEU A 277 -30.87 6.86 8.12
N PRO A 278 -31.06 7.92 8.94
CA PRO A 278 -30.88 7.82 10.39
C PRO A 278 -31.77 6.75 11.04
N ARG A 279 -33.02 6.67 10.61
CA ARG A 279 -33.95 5.65 11.09
C ARG A 279 -33.58 4.25 10.59
N CYS A 280 -33.17 4.12 9.32
CA CYS A 280 -32.69 2.87 8.75
C CYS A 280 -31.47 2.37 9.54
N PHE A 281 -30.47 3.23 9.77
CA PHE A 281 -29.29 2.90 10.54
C PHE A 281 -29.60 2.46 11.97
N ALA A 282 -30.43 3.21 12.69
CA ALA A 282 -30.82 2.89 14.07
C ALA A 282 -31.47 1.49 14.18
N ARG A 283 -32.36 1.16 13.23
CA ARG A 283 -32.99 -0.15 13.17
C ARG A 283 -31.99 -1.26 12.84
N THR A 284 -31.14 -1.05 11.85
CA THR A 284 -30.10 -2.03 11.46
C THR A 284 -29.11 -2.26 12.58
N SER A 285 -28.72 -1.20 13.29
CA SER A 285 -27.84 -1.29 14.46
C SER A 285 -28.49 -2.11 15.59
N LYS A 286 -29.79 -1.92 15.82
CA LYS A 286 -30.55 -2.75 16.77
C LYS A 286 -30.57 -4.21 16.33
N ILE A 287 -30.81 -4.51 15.05
CA ILE A 287 -30.77 -5.87 14.51
C ILE A 287 -29.37 -6.50 14.75
N LEU A 288 -28.31 -5.78 14.47
CA LEU A 288 -26.94 -6.26 14.68
C LEU A 288 -26.62 -6.56 16.16
N SER A 289 -27.26 -5.84 17.10
CA SER A 289 -27.04 -6.08 18.53
C SER A 289 -27.54 -7.46 19.01
N TYR A 290 -28.46 -8.08 18.29
CA TYR A 290 -28.97 -9.43 18.60
C TYR A 290 -28.00 -10.56 18.22
N ARG A 291 -26.86 -10.28 17.59
CA ARG A 291 -25.84 -11.30 17.23
C ARG A 291 -25.38 -12.17 18.42
N HIS A 292 -25.43 -11.62 19.61
CA HIS A 292 -25.05 -12.37 20.84
C HIS A 292 -26.13 -13.35 21.32
N LEU A 293 -27.37 -13.14 20.90
CA LEU A 293 -28.49 -14.02 21.23
C LEU A 293 -28.72 -15.09 20.17
N LEU A 294 -28.24 -14.85 18.94
CA LEU A 294 -28.40 -15.73 17.78
C LEU A 294 -27.02 -16.06 17.16
N PRO A 295 -26.14 -16.74 17.89
CA PRO A 295 -24.75 -16.94 17.44
C PRO A 295 -24.63 -17.79 16.17
N GLU A 296 -25.61 -18.63 15.85
CA GLU A 296 -25.64 -19.48 14.66
C GLU A 296 -26.11 -18.72 13.40
N ASN A 297 -26.73 -17.54 13.57
CA ASN A 297 -27.24 -16.75 12.46
C ASN A 297 -26.28 -15.63 12.12
N HIS A 298 -25.43 -15.82 11.14
CA HIS A 298 -24.47 -14.81 10.69
C HIS A 298 -25.12 -13.63 9.95
N ILE A 299 -26.27 -13.87 9.27
CA ILE A 299 -27.05 -12.82 8.61
C ILE A 299 -28.32 -12.57 9.42
N LEU A 300 -28.45 -11.37 9.97
CA LEU A 300 -29.55 -10.93 10.82
C LEU A 300 -30.49 -10.00 10.03
N THR A 301 -31.77 -10.32 10.04
CA THR A 301 -32.84 -9.51 9.43
C THR A 301 -33.97 -9.31 10.42
N SER A 302 -34.89 -8.37 10.15
CA SER A 302 -36.11 -8.21 10.95
C SER A 302 -36.97 -9.49 10.98
N GLU A 303 -36.97 -10.27 9.90
CA GLU A 303 -37.69 -11.55 9.80
C GLU A 303 -37.12 -12.62 10.75
N VAL A 304 -35.78 -12.75 10.77
CA VAL A 304 -35.07 -13.70 11.65
C VAL A 304 -35.35 -13.38 13.12
N LEU A 305 -35.38 -12.11 13.49
CA LEU A 305 -35.68 -11.69 14.86
C LEU A 305 -37.13 -11.99 15.24
N SER A 306 -38.09 -11.73 14.35
CA SER A 306 -39.49 -12.01 14.62
C SER A 306 -39.74 -13.51 14.83
N GLN A 307 -39.03 -14.38 14.11
CA GLN A 307 -39.13 -15.83 14.27
C GLN A 307 -38.51 -16.29 15.61
N ALA A 308 -37.40 -15.65 16.04
CA ALA A 308 -36.74 -15.97 17.31
C ALA A 308 -37.57 -15.53 18.54
N GLU A 309 -38.29 -14.41 18.44
CA GLU A 309 -39.21 -13.94 19.51
C GLU A 309 -40.46 -14.81 19.66
N VAL A 310 -40.88 -15.53 18.60
CA VAL A 310 -42.06 -16.43 18.61
C VAL A 310 -41.75 -17.81 19.18
N GLN A 311 -40.46 -18.20 19.34
CA GLN A 311 -40.08 -19.43 20.03
C GLN A 311 -39.65 -19.11 21.48
N PRO A 312 -40.53 -19.05 22.48
CA PRO A 312 -40.11 -18.99 23.86
C PRO A 312 -39.36 -20.27 24.19
N GLN A 313 -38.20 -20.14 24.77
CA GLN A 313 -37.36 -21.21 25.27
C GLN A 313 -38.18 -22.20 26.13
N ILE A 314 -38.51 -23.35 25.54
CA ILE A 314 -38.83 -24.54 26.32
C ILE A 314 -37.50 -25.30 26.49
N HIS A 315 -36.73 -24.88 27.47
CA HIS A 315 -35.71 -25.72 28.10
C HIS A 315 -36.02 -25.76 29.59
N THR A 316 -36.76 -26.79 29.96
CA THR A 316 -36.79 -27.37 31.31
C THR A 316 -35.51 -28.10 31.55
#